data_603b927ecb4b1052c4057f60dc44302a
#
_entry.id   603b927ecb4b1052c4057f60dc44302a
#
_cell.length_a   1.000
_cell.length_b   1.000
_cell.length_c   1.000
_cell.angle_alpha   90.00
_cell.angle_beta   90.00
_cell.angle_gamma   90.00
#
_symmetry.space_group_name_H-M   'P 1'
#
loop_
_entity.id
_entity.type
_entity.pdbx_description
1 polymer ?
#
loop_
_entity_poly.entity_id
_entity_poly.type
_entity_poly.pdbx_seq_one_letter_code
_entity_poly.pdbx_strand_id
1 'polypeptide(L)'
;MAMIKVEDVSYSYISKYQKIEALKHVSCSFEAGKMYAVIGESGSGKSTLLSLLAGLDLPAEGKIYIEGKDMVSVNRDAYRRNKPSVVYQSFHLFPLLTAWENVMYPMELKGISEKEAKTRAKGYLSQVGLPEKILHQYPKMMSGGEQQRVAIARALAAEGRILLAD
;
A
#
# COMPACT_ATOMS: atom_id res chain seq x y z
N MET A 1 -6.11 21.61 -3.66
CA MET A 1 -6.01 20.80 -4.90
C MET A 1 -6.02 19.34 -4.52
N ALA A 2 -6.85 18.51 -5.16
CA ALA A 2 -6.93 17.09 -4.80
C ALA A 2 -5.59 16.38 -5.07
N MET A 3 -5.12 15.58 -4.10
CA MET A 3 -3.96 14.70 -4.24
C MET A 3 -4.27 13.55 -5.18
N ILE A 4 -5.48 12.98 -5.04
CA ILE A 4 -6.02 11.93 -5.89
C ILE A 4 -7.44 12.35 -6.31
N LYS A 5 -7.77 12.16 -7.59
CA LYS A 5 -9.13 12.32 -8.12
C LYS A 5 -9.51 11.08 -8.92
N VAL A 6 -10.65 10.54 -8.64
CA VAL A 6 -11.27 9.38 -9.31
C VAL A 6 -12.50 9.90 -10.05
N GLU A 7 -12.58 9.66 -11.35
CA GLU A 7 -13.66 10.14 -12.22
C GLU A 7 -14.28 8.97 -12.98
N ASP A 8 -15.53 8.69 -12.65
CA ASP A 8 -16.40 7.73 -13.33
C ASP A 8 -15.75 6.35 -13.52
N VAL A 9 -15.01 5.87 -12.50
CA VAL A 9 -14.21 4.66 -12.60
C VAL A 9 -15.06 3.43 -12.46
N SER A 10 -14.94 2.53 -13.45
CA SER A 10 -15.43 1.16 -13.39
C SER A 10 -14.29 0.16 -13.54
N TYR A 11 -14.41 -0.96 -12.83
CA TYR A 11 -13.41 -2.03 -12.86
C TYR A 11 -14.07 -3.39 -12.69
N SER A 12 -13.66 -4.37 -13.51
CA SER A 12 -14.15 -5.74 -13.46
C SER A 12 -13.01 -6.73 -13.45
N TYR A 13 -13.11 -7.74 -12.59
CA TYR A 13 -12.28 -8.93 -12.68
C TYR A 13 -12.86 -9.86 -13.75
N ILE A 14 -12.03 -10.22 -14.72
CA ILE A 14 -12.43 -11.11 -15.82
C ILE A 14 -11.64 -12.41 -15.68
N SER A 15 -12.36 -13.51 -15.53
CA SER A 15 -11.83 -14.86 -15.59
C SER A 15 -12.41 -15.61 -16.79
N LYS A 16 -11.90 -16.82 -17.05
CA LYS A 16 -12.43 -17.68 -18.13
C LYS A 16 -13.93 -17.99 -17.99
N TYR A 17 -14.44 -17.94 -16.76
CA TYR A 17 -15.80 -18.41 -16.43
C TYR A 17 -16.72 -17.29 -15.93
N GLN A 18 -16.20 -16.15 -15.54
CA GLN A 18 -16.99 -15.13 -14.88
C GLN A 18 -16.37 -13.72 -15.06
N LYS A 19 -17.27 -12.73 -15.22
CA LYS A 19 -16.96 -11.31 -15.10
C LYS A 19 -17.61 -10.82 -13.80
N ILE A 20 -16.79 -10.29 -12.87
CA ILE A 20 -17.26 -9.70 -11.62
C ILE A 20 -16.97 -8.21 -11.67
N GLU A 21 -18.02 -7.40 -11.73
CA GLU A 21 -17.91 -5.95 -11.67
C GLU A 21 -17.67 -5.53 -10.22
N ALA A 22 -16.44 -5.10 -9.92
CA ALA A 22 -16.00 -4.74 -8.58
C ALA A 22 -16.20 -3.26 -8.26
N LEU A 23 -16.09 -2.39 -9.26
CA LEU A 23 -16.37 -0.97 -9.16
C LEU A 23 -17.26 -0.55 -10.33
N LYS A 24 -18.23 0.34 -10.03
CA LYS A 24 -19.21 0.82 -11.01
C LYS A 24 -19.39 2.33 -10.86
N HIS A 25 -18.95 3.09 -11.87
CA HIS A 25 -19.12 4.53 -11.97
C HIS A 25 -18.73 5.30 -10.68
N VAL A 26 -17.59 4.94 -10.07
CA VAL A 26 -17.13 5.53 -8.82
C VAL A 26 -16.43 6.86 -9.10
N SER A 27 -16.87 7.92 -8.41
CA SER A 27 -16.24 9.23 -8.44
C SER A 27 -15.99 9.74 -7.01
N CYS A 28 -14.75 10.11 -6.71
CA CYS A 28 -14.36 10.66 -5.42
C CYS A 28 -13.05 11.45 -5.53
N SER A 29 -12.71 12.20 -4.48
CA SER A 29 -11.43 12.92 -4.42
C SER A 29 -10.85 12.90 -3.02
N PHE A 30 -9.53 12.90 -2.94
CA PHE A 30 -8.77 12.87 -1.70
C PHE A 30 -7.78 14.03 -1.69
N GLU A 31 -7.82 14.84 -0.65
CA GLU A 31 -6.94 15.99 -0.49
C GLU A 31 -5.70 15.63 0.34
N ALA A 32 -4.59 16.32 0.10
CA ALA A 32 -3.40 16.17 0.91
C ALA A 32 -3.63 16.59 2.37
N GLY A 33 -2.99 15.88 3.30
CA GLY A 33 -3.07 16.18 4.72
C GLY A 33 -4.39 15.80 5.40
N LYS A 34 -5.30 15.10 4.70
CA LYS A 34 -6.54 14.59 5.25
C LYS A 34 -6.53 13.06 5.36
N MET A 35 -7.29 12.56 6.33
CA MET A 35 -7.60 11.14 6.50
C MET A 35 -9.03 10.88 6.01
N TYR A 36 -9.18 9.80 5.25
CA TYR A 36 -10.46 9.35 4.71
C TYR A 36 -10.72 7.90 5.09
N ALA A 37 -11.95 7.59 5.46
CA ALA A 37 -12.41 6.21 5.65
C ALA A 37 -13.28 5.80 4.46
N VAL A 38 -12.92 4.71 3.80
CA VAL A 38 -13.74 4.07 2.76
C VAL A 38 -14.57 2.99 3.44
N ILE A 39 -15.87 3.22 3.57
CA ILE A 39 -16.82 2.33 4.26
C ILE A 39 -17.75 1.65 3.27
N GLY A 40 -18.20 0.46 3.61
CA GLY A 40 -19.12 -0.34 2.80
C GLY A 40 -19.10 -1.81 3.22
N GLU A 41 -20.07 -2.59 2.73
CA GLU A 41 -20.18 -4.01 3.01
C GLU A 41 -18.97 -4.81 2.48
N SER A 42 -18.82 -6.04 2.96
CA SER A 42 -17.80 -6.95 2.39
C SER A 42 -18.11 -7.20 0.90
N GLY A 43 -17.08 -7.15 0.06
CA GLY A 43 -17.23 -7.30 -1.39
C GLY A 43 -17.68 -6.06 -2.15
N SER A 44 -17.86 -4.90 -1.49
CA SER A 44 -18.27 -3.64 -2.17
C SER A 44 -17.17 -2.95 -2.99
N GLY A 45 -16.01 -3.58 -3.18
CA GLY A 45 -14.94 -3.05 -4.03
C GLY A 45 -13.90 -2.17 -3.33
N LYS A 46 -13.90 -2.06 -1.98
CA LYS A 46 -12.95 -1.21 -1.23
C LYS A 46 -11.49 -1.56 -1.53
N SER A 47 -11.12 -2.82 -1.38
CA SER A 47 -9.76 -3.31 -1.69
C SER A 47 -9.40 -3.13 -3.17
N THR A 48 -10.39 -3.25 -4.07
CA THR A 48 -10.20 -2.97 -5.50
C THR A 48 -9.88 -1.51 -5.73
N LEU A 49 -10.63 -0.60 -5.12
CA LEU A 49 -10.34 0.84 -5.20
C LEU A 49 -8.93 1.14 -4.67
N LEU A 50 -8.56 0.62 -3.51
CA LEU A 50 -7.21 0.79 -2.95
C LEU A 50 -6.11 0.26 -3.89
N SER A 51 -6.35 -0.89 -4.54
CA SER A 51 -5.42 -1.45 -5.52
C SER A 51 -5.21 -0.55 -6.73
N LEU A 52 -6.28 0.05 -7.26
CA LEU A 52 -6.19 1.02 -8.34
C LEU A 52 -5.46 2.30 -7.89
N LEU A 53 -5.77 2.81 -6.68
CA LEU A 53 -5.08 3.97 -6.12
C LEU A 53 -3.60 3.69 -5.84
N ALA A 54 -3.24 2.45 -5.52
CA ALA A 54 -1.85 2.02 -5.39
C ALA A 54 -1.12 1.88 -6.73
N GLY A 55 -1.81 1.99 -7.86
CA GLY A 55 -1.23 1.81 -9.19
C GLY A 55 -0.89 0.35 -9.54
N LEU A 56 -1.52 -0.61 -8.85
CA LEU A 56 -1.34 -2.04 -9.14
C LEU A 56 -2.04 -2.42 -10.44
N ASP A 57 -3.17 -1.77 -10.73
CA ASP A 57 -3.90 -1.95 -11.98
C ASP A 57 -4.44 -0.59 -12.48
N LEU A 58 -5.09 -0.61 -13.63
CA LEU A 58 -5.73 0.54 -14.25
C LEU A 58 -7.24 0.33 -14.31
N PRO A 59 -8.05 1.40 -14.20
CA PRO A 59 -9.49 1.28 -14.38
C PRO A 59 -9.82 0.79 -15.79
N ALA A 60 -10.92 0.01 -15.93
CA ALA A 60 -11.42 -0.41 -17.23
C ALA A 60 -12.11 0.76 -17.95
N GLU A 61 -12.79 1.62 -17.20
CA GLU A 61 -13.44 2.84 -17.66
C GLU A 61 -13.20 3.95 -16.65
N GLY A 62 -13.32 5.21 -17.10
CA GLY A 62 -13.05 6.38 -16.27
C GLY A 62 -11.56 6.68 -16.12
N LYS A 63 -11.20 7.55 -15.17
CA LYS A 63 -9.84 8.03 -14.98
C LYS A 63 -9.48 8.21 -13.52
N ILE A 64 -8.20 7.98 -13.23
CA ILE A 64 -7.62 8.30 -11.92
C ILE A 64 -6.49 9.30 -12.14
N TYR A 65 -6.57 10.43 -11.44
CA TYR A 65 -5.53 11.46 -11.48
C TYR A 65 -4.76 11.48 -10.18
N ILE A 66 -3.46 11.54 -10.27
CA ILE A 66 -2.54 11.72 -9.14
C ILE A 66 -1.81 13.06 -9.33
N GLU A 67 -2.02 13.97 -8.37
CA GLU A 67 -1.46 15.35 -8.44
C GLU A 67 -1.76 16.01 -9.81
N GLY A 68 -2.98 15.80 -10.34
CA GLY A 68 -3.45 16.35 -11.60
C GLY A 68 -2.98 15.60 -12.86
N LYS A 69 -2.18 14.54 -12.75
CA LYS A 69 -1.73 13.72 -13.89
C LYS A 69 -2.54 12.44 -13.99
N ASP A 70 -3.01 12.11 -15.19
CA ASP A 70 -3.70 10.86 -15.45
C ASP A 70 -2.79 9.66 -15.17
N MET A 71 -3.25 8.69 -14.38
CA MET A 71 -2.51 7.49 -14.00
C MET A 71 -2.00 6.68 -15.21
N VAL A 72 -2.73 6.69 -16.31
CA VAL A 72 -2.32 6.02 -17.56
C VAL A 72 -1.03 6.63 -18.13
N SER A 73 -0.84 7.94 -17.96
CA SER A 73 0.36 8.65 -18.43
C SER A 73 1.55 8.59 -17.47
N VAL A 74 1.35 8.07 -16.26
CA VAL A 74 2.39 8.01 -15.23
C VAL A 74 3.17 6.69 -15.36
N ASN A 75 4.49 6.76 -15.19
CA ASN A 75 5.29 5.55 -15.00
C ASN A 75 4.88 4.88 -13.67
N ARG A 76 4.09 3.80 -13.76
CA ARG A 76 3.50 3.13 -12.61
C ARG A 76 4.56 2.51 -11.66
N ASP A 77 5.69 2.06 -12.19
CA ASP A 77 6.76 1.52 -11.34
C ASP A 77 7.40 2.62 -10.49
N ALA A 78 7.68 3.76 -11.09
CA ALA A 78 8.15 4.94 -10.37
C ALA A 78 7.09 5.47 -9.38
N TYR A 79 5.81 5.45 -9.76
CA TYR A 79 4.70 5.81 -8.88
C TYR A 79 4.65 4.90 -7.65
N ARG A 80 4.58 3.58 -7.84
CA ARG A 80 4.51 2.58 -6.76
C ARG A 80 5.70 2.65 -5.80
N ARG A 81 6.88 2.96 -6.34
CA ARG A 81 8.10 3.08 -5.52
C ARG A 81 8.11 4.32 -4.64
N ASN A 82 7.51 5.43 -5.10
CA ASN A 82 7.76 6.74 -4.50
C ASN A 82 6.52 7.41 -3.89
N LYS A 83 5.30 7.00 -4.26
CA LYS A 83 4.08 7.72 -3.86
C LYS A 83 3.22 6.97 -2.85
N PRO A 84 2.69 5.76 -3.12
CA PRO A 84 1.89 5.04 -2.15
C PRO A 84 2.74 4.21 -1.19
N SER A 85 2.33 4.19 0.07
CA SER A 85 2.67 3.16 1.05
C SER A 85 1.42 2.35 1.31
N VAL A 86 1.49 1.02 1.24
CA VAL A 86 0.31 0.16 1.35
C VAL A 86 0.44 -0.79 2.54
N VAL A 87 -0.59 -0.81 3.39
CA VAL A 87 -0.80 -1.82 4.43
C VAL A 87 -1.93 -2.72 3.97
N TYR A 88 -1.64 -3.98 3.72
CA TYR A 88 -2.62 -4.97 3.27
C TYR A 88 -3.25 -5.72 4.44
N GLN A 89 -4.51 -6.12 4.32
CA GLN A 89 -5.22 -6.93 5.29
C GLN A 89 -4.48 -8.25 5.61
N SER A 90 -3.88 -8.88 4.61
CA SER A 90 -3.12 -10.14 4.75
C SER A 90 -1.62 -9.93 5.01
N PHE A 91 -1.21 -8.74 5.45
CA PHE A 91 0.16 -8.32 5.80
C PHE A 91 1.15 -8.37 4.63
N HIS A 92 1.11 -9.36 3.78
CA HIS A 92 2.01 -9.59 2.63
C HIS A 92 3.49 -9.39 2.97
N LEU A 93 3.93 -9.94 4.10
CA LEU A 93 5.33 -9.96 4.47
C LEU A 93 6.10 -10.96 3.60
N PHE A 94 7.33 -10.63 3.29
CA PHE A 94 8.24 -11.56 2.62
C PHE A 94 8.59 -12.69 3.60
N PRO A 95 8.20 -13.95 3.32
CA PRO A 95 8.28 -15.02 4.30
C PRO A 95 9.72 -15.46 4.63
N LEU A 96 10.66 -15.18 3.73
CA LEU A 96 12.09 -15.49 3.86
C LEU A 96 12.92 -14.34 4.42
N LEU A 97 12.30 -13.21 4.71
CA LEU A 97 12.93 -12.06 5.34
C LEU A 97 12.48 -11.95 6.80
N THR A 98 13.39 -11.59 7.67
CA THR A 98 13.09 -11.25 9.07
C THR A 98 12.20 -10.01 9.17
N ALA A 99 11.68 -9.69 10.36
CA ALA A 99 10.95 -8.44 10.59
C ALA A 99 11.77 -7.22 10.17
N TRP A 100 13.03 -7.22 10.56
CA TRP A 100 13.96 -6.14 10.24
C TRP A 100 14.13 -5.94 8.73
N GLU A 101 14.47 -7.03 8.03
CA GLU A 101 14.68 -7.03 6.58
C GLU A 101 13.41 -6.66 5.80
N ASN A 102 12.23 -7.11 6.27
CA ASN A 102 10.95 -6.68 5.69
C ASN A 102 10.78 -5.14 5.74
N VAL A 103 11.19 -4.51 6.83
CA VAL A 103 11.08 -3.05 7.00
C VAL A 103 12.19 -2.31 6.25
N MET A 104 13.39 -2.90 6.13
CA MET A 104 14.50 -2.33 5.36
C MET A 104 14.24 -2.31 3.86
N TYR A 105 13.57 -3.34 3.35
CA TYR A 105 13.41 -3.58 1.92
C TYR A 105 12.97 -2.36 1.09
N PRO A 106 11.92 -1.60 1.45
CA PRO A 106 11.51 -0.42 0.67
C PRO A 106 12.56 0.70 0.68
N MET A 107 13.38 0.80 1.73
CA MET A 107 14.46 1.78 1.82
C MET A 107 15.63 1.40 0.91
N GLU A 108 15.98 0.13 0.86
CA GLU A 108 17.02 -0.41 -0.03
C GLU A 108 16.64 -0.24 -1.50
N LEU A 109 15.37 -0.44 -1.86
CA LEU A 109 14.86 -0.17 -3.21
C LEU A 109 15.00 1.31 -3.61
N LYS A 110 15.07 2.22 -2.65
CA LYS A 110 15.34 3.65 -2.86
C LYS A 110 16.84 4.01 -2.83
N GLY A 111 17.72 3.01 -2.68
CA GLY A 111 19.17 3.20 -2.66
C GLY A 111 19.73 3.67 -1.31
N ILE A 112 18.96 3.58 -0.22
CA ILE A 112 19.46 3.87 1.13
C ILE A 112 20.43 2.75 1.51
N SER A 113 21.58 3.13 2.09
CA SER A 113 22.61 2.16 2.50
C SER A 113 22.07 1.20 3.56
N GLU A 114 22.58 -0.04 3.55
CA GLU A 114 22.18 -1.08 4.52
C GLU A 114 22.32 -0.60 5.97
N LYS A 115 23.42 0.07 6.30
CA LYS A 115 23.68 0.59 7.65
C LYS A 115 22.61 1.61 8.09
N GLU A 116 22.22 2.49 7.20
CA GLU A 116 21.20 3.51 7.46
C GLU A 116 19.80 2.87 7.51
N ALA A 117 19.48 1.98 6.57
CA ALA A 117 18.23 1.24 6.55
C ALA A 117 18.03 0.43 7.84
N LYS A 118 19.07 -0.24 8.34
CA LYS A 118 19.05 -0.93 9.64
C LYS A 118 18.67 -0.02 10.80
N THR A 119 19.30 1.13 10.88
CA THR A 119 19.03 2.11 11.97
C THR A 119 17.59 2.63 11.90
N ARG A 120 17.13 3.02 10.71
CA ARG A 120 15.77 3.53 10.50
C ARG A 120 14.72 2.44 10.76
N ALA A 121 14.95 1.21 10.29
CA ALA A 121 14.03 0.09 10.48
C ALA A 121 13.82 -0.24 11.95
N LYS A 122 14.89 -0.22 12.77
CA LYS A 122 14.79 -0.38 14.23
C LYS A 122 13.89 0.71 14.85
N GLY A 123 14.01 1.95 14.38
CA GLY A 123 13.15 3.06 14.80
C GLY A 123 11.68 2.82 14.47
N TYR A 124 11.37 2.43 13.23
CA TYR A 124 9.99 2.14 12.81
C TYR A 124 9.37 0.95 13.56
N LEU A 125 10.12 -0.12 13.78
CA LEU A 125 9.66 -1.28 14.56
C LEU A 125 9.37 -0.91 16.01
N SER A 126 10.20 -0.06 16.62
CA SER A 126 9.96 0.49 17.96
C SER A 126 8.72 1.38 18.01
N GLN A 127 8.49 2.24 17.01
CA GLN A 127 7.32 3.13 16.93
C GLN A 127 6.00 2.35 16.90
N VAL A 128 5.97 1.17 16.29
CA VAL A 128 4.78 0.30 16.28
C VAL A 128 4.70 -0.62 17.51
N GLY A 129 5.55 -0.41 18.52
CA GLY A 129 5.51 -1.13 19.79
C GLY A 129 5.99 -2.59 19.70
N LEU A 130 6.89 -2.90 18.77
CA LEU A 130 7.50 -4.23 18.69
C LEU A 130 8.79 -4.30 19.52
N PRO A 131 8.93 -5.32 20.39
CA PRO A 131 10.13 -5.51 21.18
C PRO A 131 11.31 -5.96 20.33
N GLU A 132 12.52 -5.69 20.77
CA GLU A 132 13.77 -5.96 20.03
C GLU A 132 13.93 -7.43 19.62
N LYS A 133 13.40 -8.37 20.42
CA LYS A 133 13.43 -9.80 20.10
C LYS A 133 12.75 -10.18 18.79
N ILE A 134 11.80 -9.34 18.31
CA ILE A 134 11.07 -9.58 17.04
C ILE A 134 11.94 -9.27 15.81
N LEU A 135 12.91 -8.39 15.92
CA LEU A 135 13.74 -7.93 14.81
C LEU A 135 14.29 -9.07 13.92
N HIS A 136 14.72 -10.15 14.55
CA HIS A 136 15.34 -11.30 13.88
C HIS A 136 14.37 -12.47 13.61
N GLN A 137 13.08 -12.30 13.92
CA GLN A 137 12.09 -13.34 13.67
C GLN A 137 11.56 -13.28 12.23
N TYR A 138 11.32 -14.46 11.66
CA TYR A 138 10.63 -14.61 10.40
C TYR A 138 9.11 -14.53 10.59
N PRO A 139 8.31 -14.14 9.57
CA PRO A 139 6.86 -14.02 9.68
C PRO A 139 6.17 -15.21 10.33
N LYS A 140 6.56 -16.43 9.98
CA LYS A 140 6.01 -17.68 10.56
C LYS A 140 6.21 -17.84 12.07
N MET A 141 7.12 -17.08 12.66
CA MET A 141 7.44 -17.10 14.10
C MET A 141 6.69 -16.02 14.88
N MET A 142 5.95 -15.16 14.20
CA MET A 142 5.24 -14.02 14.77
C MET A 142 3.74 -14.29 14.84
N SER A 143 3.09 -13.75 15.88
CA SER A 143 1.63 -13.67 15.93
C SER A 143 1.07 -12.78 14.81
N GLY A 144 -0.21 -12.92 14.47
CA GLY A 144 -0.87 -12.08 13.47
C GLY A 144 -0.76 -10.58 13.79
N GLY A 145 -0.90 -10.21 15.06
CA GLY A 145 -0.75 -8.81 15.48
C GLY A 145 0.69 -8.29 15.35
N GLU A 146 1.70 -9.13 15.56
CA GLU A 146 3.12 -8.76 15.32
C GLU A 146 3.39 -8.61 13.83
N GLN A 147 2.91 -9.53 12.99
CA GLN A 147 3.02 -9.43 11.53
C GLN A 147 2.35 -8.16 11.01
N GLN A 148 1.18 -7.81 11.51
CA GLN A 148 0.49 -6.57 11.14
C GLN A 148 1.32 -5.33 11.50
N ARG A 149 1.90 -5.29 12.70
CA ARG A 149 2.77 -4.18 13.10
C ARG A 149 4.05 -4.10 12.26
N VAL A 150 4.64 -5.24 11.87
CA VAL A 150 5.77 -5.25 10.90
C VAL A 150 5.32 -4.69 9.54
N ALA A 151 4.14 -5.06 9.04
CA ALA A 151 3.61 -4.54 7.79
C ALA A 151 3.36 -3.01 7.86
N ILE A 152 2.87 -2.50 8.99
CA ILE A 152 2.71 -1.06 9.22
C ILE A 152 4.09 -0.38 9.25
N ALA A 153 5.07 -0.92 9.99
CA ALA A 153 6.42 -0.37 10.04
C ALA A 153 7.07 -0.34 8.64
N ARG A 154 6.87 -1.38 7.82
CA ARG A 154 7.33 -1.41 6.43
C ARG A 154 6.68 -0.33 5.58
N ALA A 155 5.38 -0.10 5.75
CA ALA A 155 4.67 0.95 5.02
C ALA A 155 5.16 2.36 5.43
N LEU A 156 5.45 2.58 6.71
CA LEU A 156 6.05 3.83 7.19
C LEU A 156 7.47 4.02 6.64
N ALA A 157 8.28 2.96 6.62
CA ALA A 157 9.64 2.97 6.08
C ALA A 157 9.69 3.24 4.57
N ALA A 158 8.61 2.95 3.84
CA ALA A 158 8.49 3.32 2.44
C ALA A 158 8.38 4.84 2.22
N GLU A 159 8.06 5.62 3.27
CA GLU A 159 8.00 7.09 3.23
C GLU A 159 7.18 7.62 2.03
N GLY A 160 6.09 6.94 1.71
CA GLY A 160 5.16 7.36 0.67
C GLY A 160 4.36 8.59 1.10
N ARG A 161 3.98 9.42 0.15
CA ARG A 161 3.14 10.61 0.38
C ARG A 161 1.66 10.27 0.55
N ILE A 162 1.27 9.05 0.22
CA ILE A 162 -0.08 8.52 0.28
C ILE A 162 -0.01 7.22 1.08
N LEU A 163 -0.73 7.14 2.20
CA LEU A 163 -0.86 5.89 2.97
C LEU A 163 -2.22 5.27 2.65
N LEU A 164 -2.19 4.07 2.11
CA LEU A 164 -3.36 3.23 1.82
C LEU A 164 -3.38 2.07 2.81
N ALA A 165 -4.48 1.90 3.54
CA ALA A 165 -4.63 0.81 4.51
C ALA A 165 -5.95 0.06 4.24
N ASP A 166 -5.85 -1.28 4.06
CA ASP A 166 -6.97 -2.20 3.83
C ASP A 166 -7.24 -3.03 5.07
#